data_a5188ddfebfc0af13199c66b56cb7ba6
#
_entry.id   a5188ddfebfc0af13199c66b56cb7ba6
#
_cell.length_a   1.000
_cell.length_b   1.000
_cell.length_c   1.000
_cell.angle_alpha   90.00
_cell.angle_beta   90.00
_cell.angle_gamma   90.00
#
_symmetry.space_group_name_H-M   'P 1'
#
loop_
_entity.id
_entity.type
_entity.pdbx_description
1 polymer ?
#
loop_
_entity_poly.entity_id
_entity_poly.type
_entity_poly.pdbx_seq_one_letter_code
_entity_poly.pdbx_strand_id
1 'polypeptide(L)'
;NSSAASDVYKRQDHAKRISELDLDGYAVGGLAVGETHEEMYDILDQTVPYLPLEKPTYLMGVGTPANILEAVDRGVDFFDCVYPTRNGRHGHLYTNQGKINLFNKKYEKDMRPIEEGCQCPTCRRYSRAYVRHLLKAKEMLGMRLCVLHNLYFYNTMMEEISCLLYTSPS
;
A
#
# COMPACT_ATOMS: atom_id res chain seq x y z
N ASN A 1 -14.34 -1.75 19.77
CA ASN A 1 -15.61 -2.33 19.31
C ASN A 1 -15.55 -2.73 17.84
N SER A 2 -14.91 -3.87 17.56
CA SER A 2 -14.84 -4.45 16.22
C SER A 2 -16.25 -4.79 15.63
N SER A 3 -17.23 -5.05 16.48
CA SER A 3 -18.61 -5.32 16.06
C SER A 3 -19.31 -4.13 15.39
N ALA A 4 -18.99 -2.89 15.77
CA ALA A 4 -19.55 -1.70 15.12
C ALA A 4 -18.87 -1.39 13.77
N ALA A 5 -17.60 -1.76 13.60
CA ALA A 5 -16.87 -1.57 12.35
C ALA A 5 -17.36 -2.52 11.24
N SER A 6 -17.79 -3.72 11.60
CA SER A 6 -18.33 -4.74 10.68
C SER A 6 -19.84 -4.71 10.48
N ASP A 7 -20.56 -3.76 11.11
CA ASP A 7 -22.00 -3.63 10.90
C ASP A 7 -22.29 -2.93 9.56
N VAL A 8 -22.45 -3.74 8.54
CA VAL A 8 -22.64 -3.32 7.14
C VAL A 8 -23.83 -2.37 6.97
N TYR A 9 -24.96 -2.64 7.62
CA TYR A 9 -26.14 -1.80 7.50
C TYR A 9 -25.92 -0.39 8.03
N LYS A 10 -25.21 -0.26 9.14
CA LYS A 10 -24.85 1.05 9.69
C LYS A 10 -23.86 1.79 8.79
N ARG A 11 -22.94 1.08 8.15
CA ARG A 11 -21.98 1.67 7.19
C ARG A 11 -22.70 2.17 5.95
N GLN A 12 -23.65 1.41 5.41
CA GLN A 12 -24.44 1.82 4.25
C GLN A 12 -25.33 3.02 4.57
N ASP A 13 -26.04 3.02 5.70
CA ASP A 13 -26.83 4.19 6.15
C ASP A 13 -25.94 5.41 6.33
N HIS A 14 -24.78 5.26 6.96
CA HIS A 14 -23.83 6.34 7.15
C HIS A 14 -23.28 6.86 5.82
N ALA A 15 -22.92 5.97 4.88
CA ALA A 15 -22.41 6.36 3.55
C ALA A 15 -23.46 7.19 2.77
N LYS A 16 -24.73 6.76 2.79
CA LYS A 16 -25.83 7.49 2.17
C LYS A 16 -26.01 8.90 2.78
N ARG A 17 -26.00 8.98 4.10
CA ARG A 17 -26.21 10.27 4.81
C ARG A 17 -25.03 11.22 4.62
N ILE A 18 -23.80 10.71 4.60
CA ILE A 18 -22.62 11.56 4.42
C ILE A 18 -22.51 12.05 2.97
N SER A 19 -22.95 11.26 1.98
CA SER A 19 -22.97 11.67 0.57
C SER A 19 -23.93 12.82 0.29
N GLU A 20 -24.96 13.01 1.12
CA GLU A 20 -25.87 14.14 1.02
C GLU A 20 -25.22 15.50 1.40
N LEU A 21 -24.02 15.47 2.03
CA LEU A 21 -23.34 16.68 2.48
C LEU A 21 -22.54 17.40 1.36
N ASP A 22 -22.49 16.84 0.16
CA ASP A 22 -21.74 17.38 -0.99
C ASP A 22 -20.31 17.84 -0.65
N LEU A 23 -19.54 16.92 -0.06
CA LEU A 23 -18.15 17.15 0.31
C LEU A 23 -17.22 16.98 -0.91
N ASP A 24 -15.97 17.48 -0.79
CA ASP A 24 -14.95 17.34 -1.85
C ASP A 24 -14.44 15.88 -2.03
N GLY A 25 -14.68 15.01 -1.04
CA GLY A 25 -14.32 13.59 -1.06
C GLY A 25 -14.78 12.87 0.19
N TYR A 26 -14.67 11.56 0.18
CA TYR A 26 -15.20 10.69 1.25
C TYR A 26 -14.17 9.69 1.73
N ALA A 27 -14.18 9.40 3.03
CA ALA A 27 -13.25 8.46 3.63
C ALA A 27 -13.95 7.22 4.19
N VAL A 28 -13.40 6.05 3.91
CA VAL A 28 -13.77 4.78 4.52
C VAL A 28 -12.73 4.44 5.57
N GLY A 29 -13.12 4.52 6.83
CA GLY A 29 -12.26 4.23 7.98
C GLY A 29 -12.71 3.03 8.79
N GLY A 30 -11.94 2.68 9.83
CA GLY A 30 -12.23 1.58 10.75
C GLY A 30 -12.10 0.20 10.11
N LEU A 31 -11.29 0.07 9.06
CA LEU A 31 -10.83 -1.18 8.45
C LEU A 31 -9.34 -1.37 8.71
N ALA A 32 -8.80 -2.57 8.40
CA ALA A 32 -7.42 -2.98 8.70
C ALA A 32 -7.07 -2.95 10.21
N VAL A 33 -8.05 -3.22 11.07
CA VAL A 33 -7.93 -3.22 12.53
C VAL A 33 -8.08 -4.61 13.17
N GLY A 34 -8.11 -5.67 12.36
CA GLY A 34 -8.15 -7.07 12.83
C GLY A 34 -9.09 -8.00 12.06
N GLU A 35 -9.88 -7.48 11.13
CA GLU A 35 -10.66 -8.26 10.18
C GLU A 35 -9.76 -8.95 9.14
N THR A 36 -10.29 -9.97 8.48
CA THR A 36 -9.65 -10.62 7.34
C THR A 36 -9.67 -9.70 6.10
N HIS A 37 -8.81 -9.99 5.12
CA HIS A 37 -8.83 -9.25 3.86
C HIS A 37 -10.17 -9.41 3.12
N GLU A 38 -10.75 -10.61 3.15
CA GLU A 38 -12.04 -10.91 2.55
C GLU A 38 -13.16 -10.08 3.18
N GLU A 39 -13.22 -10.02 4.51
CA GLU A 39 -14.19 -9.18 5.22
C GLU A 39 -14.01 -7.68 4.88
N MET A 40 -12.78 -7.21 4.72
CA MET A 40 -12.50 -5.84 4.29
C MET A 40 -13.04 -5.60 2.88
N TYR A 41 -12.82 -6.52 1.94
CA TYR A 41 -13.31 -6.40 0.56
C TYR A 41 -14.84 -6.42 0.50
N ASP A 42 -15.48 -7.31 1.25
CA ASP A 42 -16.94 -7.38 1.35
C ASP A 42 -17.54 -6.06 1.88
N ILE A 43 -16.88 -5.44 2.86
CA ILE A 43 -17.31 -4.14 3.39
C ILE A 43 -17.15 -3.04 2.34
N LEU A 44 -16.08 -3.04 1.55
CA LEU A 44 -15.88 -2.08 0.47
C LEU A 44 -16.96 -2.25 -0.61
N ASP A 45 -17.22 -3.48 -1.06
CA ASP A 45 -18.27 -3.81 -2.04
C ASP A 45 -19.66 -3.31 -1.60
N GLN A 46 -19.90 -3.29 -0.30
CA GLN A 46 -21.18 -2.88 0.28
C GLN A 46 -21.23 -1.41 0.73
N THR A 47 -20.13 -0.67 0.69
CA THR A 47 -20.08 0.72 1.16
C THR A 47 -19.77 1.71 0.03
N VAL A 48 -18.76 1.43 -0.79
CA VAL A 48 -18.30 2.33 -1.84
C VAL A 48 -19.38 2.67 -2.88
N PRO A 49 -20.25 1.75 -3.32
CA PRO A 49 -21.32 2.07 -4.27
C PRO A 49 -22.33 3.11 -3.80
N TYR A 50 -22.35 3.46 -2.52
CA TYR A 50 -23.21 4.51 -1.97
C TYR A 50 -22.51 5.89 -1.91
N LEU A 51 -21.24 5.95 -2.25
CA LEU A 51 -20.48 7.20 -2.35
C LEU A 51 -20.57 7.75 -3.78
N PRO A 52 -20.54 9.09 -3.98
CA PRO A 52 -20.58 9.70 -5.31
C PRO A 52 -19.36 9.32 -6.14
N LEU A 53 -19.58 8.76 -7.34
CA LEU A 53 -18.51 8.31 -8.25
C LEU A 53 -17.59 9.43 -8.75
N GLU A 54 -18.10 10.66 -8.80
CA GLU A 54 -17.35 11.84 -9.24
C GLU A 54 -16.49 12.46 -8.12
N LYS A 55 -16.57 11.93 -6.91
CA LYS A 55 -15.81 12.42 -5.75
C LYS A 55 -14.79 11.38 -5.32
N PRO A 56 -13.57 11.81 -4.93
CA PRO A 56 -12.53 10.86 -4.53
C PRO A 56 -12.89 10.10 -3.24
N THR A 57 -12.65 8.81 -3.26
CA THR A 57 -12.80 7.90 -2.11
C THR A 57 -11.44 7.54 -1.51
N TYR A 58 -11.30 7.77 -0.21
CA TYR A 58 -10.08 7.51 0.55
C TYR A 58 -10.26 6.34 1.52
N LEU A 59 -9.42 5.31 1.41
CA LEU A 59 -9.38 4.17 2.33
C LEU A 59 -8.23 4.33 3.34
N MET A 60 -8.59 4.49 4.60
CA MET A 60 -7.66 4.79 5.69
C MET A 60 -6.89 3.54 6.16
N GLY A 61 -5.56 3.68 6.31
CA GLY A 61 -4.69 2.69 6.95
C GLY A 61 -4.40 1.42 6.14
N VAL A 62 -4.73 1.39 4.86
CA VAL A 62 -4.53 0.26 3.94
C VAL A 62 -3.50 0.63 2.87
N GLY A 63 -2.54 -0.18 2.48
CA GLY A 63 -2.30 -1.51 2.86
C GLY A 63 -1.12 -2.18 2.15
N THR A 64 -1.27 -3.48 1.99
CA THR A 64 -0.36 -4.25 1.14
C THR A 64 -0.61 -3.95 -0.35
N PRO A 65 0.36 -4.23 -1.25
CA PRO A 65 0.13 -4.06 -2.69
C PRO A 65 -1.15 -4.75 -3.20
N ALA A 66 -1.41 -5.96 -2.75
CA ALA A 66 -2.62 -6.69 -3.11
C ALA A 66 -3.90 -5.99 -2.62
N ASN A 67 -3.92 -5.53 -1.37
CA ASN A 67 -5.08 -4.83 -0.82
C ASN A 67 -5.36 -3.51 -1.54
N ILE A 68 -4.31 -2.81 -2.00
CA ILE A 68 -4.46 -1.58 -2.78
C ILE A 68 -5.11 -1.89 -4.13
N LEU A 69 -4.63 -2.90 -4.85
CA LEU A 69 -5.20 -3.32 -6.14
C LEU A 69 -6.68 -3.69 -6.00
N GLU A 70 -7.02 -4.53 -5.02
CA GLU A 70 -8.39 -4.94 -4.74
C GLU A 70 -9.30 -3.77 -4.33
N ALA A 71 -8.76 -2.78 -3.62
CA ALA A 71 -9.52 -1.62 -3.23
C ALA A 71 -9.73 -0.64 -4.40
N VAL A 72 -8.73 -0.47 -5.27
CA VAL A 72 -8.86 0.35 -6.50
C VAL A 72 -9.92 -0.26 -7.43
N ASP A 73 -9.94 -1.57 -7.60
CA ASP A 73 -10.97 -2.28 -8.39
C ASP A 73 -12.39 -2.02 -7.86
N ARG A 74 -12.52 -1.69 -6.56
CA ARG A 74 -13.77 -1.35 -5.87
C ARG A 74 -14.08 0.16 -5.82
N GLY A 75 -13.29 0.99 -6.51
CA GLY A 75 -13.53 2.43 -6.61
C GLY A 75 -12.88 3.28 -5.52
N VAL A 76 -11.80 2.82 -4.91
CA VAL A 76 -11.01 3.61 -3.96
C VAL A 76 -9.86 4.29 -4.69
N ASP A 77 -9.66 5.61 -4.43
CA ASP A 77 -8.68 6.46 -5.13
C ASP A 77 -7.45 6.76 -4.29
N PHE A 78 -7.59 6.91 -2.99
CA PHE A 78 -6.53 7.36 -2.09
C PHE A 78 -6.30 6.40 -0.92
N PHE A 79 -5.02 6.32 -0.53
CA PHE A 79 -4.56 5.43 0.54
C PHE A 79 -3.52 6.12 1.42
N ASP A 80 -3.50 5.79 2.70
CA ASP A 80 -2.32 5.93 3.55
C ASP A 80 -1.91 4.58 4.11
N CYS A 81 -0.61 4.36 4.28
CA CYS A 81 -0.14 3.11 4.82
C CYS A 81 1.24 3.22 5.46
N VAL A 82 1.40 2.59 6.63
CA VAL A 82 2.70 2.50 7.31
C VAL A 82 3.58 1.37 6.77
N TYR A 83 3.04 0.42 5.99
CA TYR A 83 3.77 -0.78 5.55
C TYR A 83 5.06 -0.48 4.78
N PRO A 84 5.12 0.44 3.80
CA PRO A 84 6.35 0.70 3.07
C PRO A 84 7.48 1.10 4.00
N THR A 85 7.22 2.05 4.89
CA THR A 85 8.24 2.59 5.80
C THR A 85 8.54 1.64 6.95
N ARG A 86 7.52 1.04 7.56
CA ARG A 86 7.68 0.08 8.67
C ARG A 86 8.46 -1.14 8.22
N ASN A 87 8.05 -1.77 7.11
CA ASN A 87 8.74 -2.93 6.56
C ASN A 87 10.17 -2.58 6.12
N GLY A 88 10.39 -1.43 5.47
CA GLY A 88 11.71 -0.96 5.07
C GLY A 88 12.66 -0.85 6.26
N ARG A 89 12.24 -0.25 7.37
CA ARG A 89 13.05 -0.18 8.59
C ARG A 89 13.45 -1.54 9.16
N HIS A 90 12.67 -2.58 8.86
CA HIS A 90 12.95 -3.97 9.27
C HIS A 90 13.59 -4.82 8.17
N GLY A 91 14.12 -4.20 7.10
CA GLY A 91 14.80 -4.88 6.01
C GLY A 91 13.89 -5.73 5.11
N HIS A 92 12.57 -5.57 5.22
CA HIS A 92 11.59 -6.17 4.34
C HIS A 92 11.29 -5.23 3.18
N LEU A 93 11.57 -5.68 1.95
CA LEU A 93 11.46 -4.87 0.74
C LEU A 93 10.49 -5.50 -0.25
N TYR A 94 9.77 -4.65 -0.96
CA TYR A 94 8.84 -5.04 -2.01
C TYR A 94 9.53 -4.97 -3.36
N THR A 95 9.31 -5.98 -4.19
CA THR A 95 9.80 -6.07 -5.57
C THR A 95 8.72 -6.66 -6.45
N ASN A 96 8.82 -6.49 -7.78
CA ASN A 96 7.89 -7.10 -8.75
C ASN A 96 7.92 -8.64 -8.72
N GLN A 97 8.94 -9.23 -8.09
CA GLN A 97 9.05 -10.68 -7.88
C GLN A 97 8.58 -11.12 -6.49
N GLY A 98 8.02 -10.19 -5.70
CA GLY A 98 7.55 -10.44 -4.36
C GLY A 98 8.42 -9.81 -3.27
N LYS A 99 8.06 -10.10 -2.04
CA LYS A 99 8.71 -9.51 -0.85
C LYS A 99 10.00 -10.23 -0.49
N ILE A 100 11.07 -9.48 -0.27
CA ILE A 100 12.38 -10.00 0.16
C ILE A 100 12.74 -9.48 1.56
N ASN A 101 13.56 -10.25 2.29
CA ASN A 101 14.14 -9.83 3.57
C ASN A 101 15.66 -9.80 3.46
N LEU A 102 16.26 -8.60 3.48
CA LEU A 102 17.70 -8.41 3.34
C LEU A 102 18.53 -8.98 4.49
N PHE A 103 17.93 -9.31 5.64
CA PHE A 103 18.67 -10.00 6.70
C PHE A 103 19.05 -11.44 6.32
N ASN A 104 18.43 -12.03 5.30
CA ASN A 104 18.75 -13.38 4.84
C ASN A 104 20.21 -13.48 4.40
N LYS A 105 20.87 -14.59 4.79
CA LYS A 105 22.29 -14.83 4.52
C LYS A 105 22.62 -14.87 3.03
N LYS A 106 21.68 -15.28 2.17
CA LYS A 106 21.85 -15.33 0.72
C LYS A 106 22.22 -13.98 0.08
N TYR A 107 21.92 -12.86 0.75
CA TYR A 107 22.24 -11.51 0.25
C TYR A 107 23.58 -10.97 0.76
N GLU A 108 24.34 -11.72 1.55
CA GLU A 108 25.60 -11.28 2.17
C GLU A 108 26.66 -10.85 1.18
N LYS A 109 26.71 -11.54 0.02
CA LYS A 109 27.67 -11.26 -1.07
C LYS A 109 26.95 -10.91 -2.39
N ASP A 110 25.67 -10.58 -2.34
CA ASP A 110 24.88 -10.27 -3.53
C ASP A 110 25.12 -8.82 -3.95
N MET A 111 25.89 -8.63 -5.01
CA MET A 111 26.28 -7.32 -5.55
C MET A 111 25.21 -6.71 -6.46
N ARG A 112 24.10 -7.40 -6.72
CA ARG A 112 22.98 -6.87 -7.51
C ARG A 112 22.20 -5.80 -6.71
N PRO A 113 21.46 -4.92 -7.39
CA PRO A 113 20.55 -3.99 -6.73
C PRO A 113 19.42 -4.74 -6.00
N ILE A 114 18.65 -4.05 -5.18
CA ILE A 114 17.45 -4.63 -4.54
C ILE A 114 16.52 -5.22 -5.60
N GLU A 115 16.33 -4.49 -6.69
CA GLU A 115 15.55 -4.93 -7.85
C GLU A 115 16.23 -4.50 -9.15
N GLU A 116 16.39 -5.44 -10.07
CA GLU A 116 16.94 -5.17 -11.39
C GLU A 116 16.00 -4.24 -12.19
N GLY A 117 16.56 -3.24 -12.83
CA GLY A 117 15.79 -2.24 -13.59
C GLY A 117 15.13 -1.13 -12.76
N CYS A 118 15.04 -1.27 -11.44
CA CYS A 118 14.46 -0.25 -10.57
C CYS A 118 15.26 1.05 -10.59
N GLN A 119 14.59 2.18 -10.80
CA GLN A 119 15.22 3.50 -10.92
C GLN A 119 15.32 4.27 -9.59
N CYS A 120 14.92 3.67 -8.47
CA CYS A 120 15.03 4.34 -7.19
C CYS A 120 16.48 4.69 -6.82
N PRO A 121 16.71 5.74 -6.02
CA PRO A 121 18.07 6.17 -5.62
C PRO A 121 18.89 5.06 -4.96
N THR A 122 18.23 4.11 -4.28
CA THR A 122 18.91 2.99 -3.63
C THR A 122 19.40 1.98 -4.65
N CYS A 123 18.54 1.49 -5.55
CA CYS A 123 18.92 0.47 -6.55
C CYS A 123 19.96 0.98 -7.55
N ARG A 124 19.94 2.28 -7.89
CA ARG A 124 20.91 2.88 -8.81
C ARG A 124 22.33 2.98 -8.23
N ARG A 125 22.50 2.92 -6.91
CA ARG A 125 23.79 3.24 -6.28
C ARG A 125 24.32 2.16 -5.35
N TYR A 126 23.45 1.28 -4.84
CA TYR A 126 23.82 0.36 -3.77
C TYR A 126 23.40 -1.06 -4.06
N SER A 127 24.24 -2.01 -3.66
CA SER A 127 23.96 -3.44 -3.77
C SER A 127 23.19 -3.96 -2.55
N ARG A 128 22.53 -5.11 -2.71
CA ARG A 128 21.90 -5.85 -1.61
C ARG A 128 22.88 -6.14 -0.48
N ALA A 129 24.10 -6.56 -0.82
CA ALA A 129 25.16 -6.83 0.16
C ALA A 129 25.50 -5.60 1.00
N TYR A 130 25.65 -4.44 0.38
CA TYR A 130 25.96 -3.19 1.09
C TYR A 130 24.82 -2.75 2.00
N VAL A 131 23.58 -2.71 1.51
CA VAL A 131 22.42 -2.32 2.32
C VAL A 131 22.23 -3.31 3.48
N ARG A 132 22.41 -4.62 3.23
CA ARG A 132 22.38 -5.63 4.29
C ARG A 132 23.47 -5.38 5.34
N HIS A 133 24.68 -5.07 4.92
CA HIS A 133 25.77 -4.73 5.84
C HIS A 133 25.37 -3.58 6.77
N LEU A 134 24.86 -2.48 6.23
CA LEU A 134 24.38 -1.34 7.01
C LEU A 134 23.29 -1.74 8.02
N LEU A 135 22.31 -2.55 7.58
CA LEU A 135 21.25 -3.03 8.48
C LEU A 135 21.83 -3.89 9.61
N LYS A 136 22.79 -4.78 9.32
CA LYS A 136 23.48 -5.62 10.34
C LYS A 136 24.33 -4.79 11.30
N ALA A 137 24.96 -3.74 10.81
CA ALA A 137 25.70 -2.76 11.61
C ALA A 137 24.79 -1.81 12.41
N LYS A 138 23.46 -1.92 12.24
CA LYS A 138 22.43 -1.03 12.83
C LYS A 138 22.60 0.43 12.43
N GLU A 139 23.13 0.68 11.24
CA GLU A 139 23.29 2.01 10.67
C GLU A 139 21.94 2.54 10.16
N MET A 140 21.57 3.75 10.56
CA MET A 140 20.31 4.39 10.14
C MET A 140 20.21 4.57 8.62
N LEU A 141 21.36 4.73 7.95
CA LEU A 141 21.41 4.82 6.49
C LEU A 141 20.82 3.57 5.82
N GLY A 142 21.08 2.37 6.36
CA GLY A 142 20.49 1.12 5.85
C GLY A 142 18.97 1.14 5.87
N MET A 143 18.37 1.58 6.99
CA MET A 143 16.92 1.72 7.10
C MET A 143 16.38 2.76 6.12
N ARG A 144 17.03 3.92 6.01
CA ARG A 144 16.65 4.97 5.05
C ARG A 144 16.66 4.49 3.62
N LEU A 145 17.70 3.77 3.20
CA LEU A 145 17.82 3.22 1.85
C LEU A 145 16.69 2.21 1.55
N CYS A 146 16.36 1.35 2.51
CA CYS A 146 15.24 0.42 2.40
C CYS A 146 13.90 1.15 2.28
N VAL A 147 13.66 2.18 3.08
CA VAL A 147 12.44 2.98 3.04
C VAL A 147 12.31 3.71 1.69
N LEU A 148 13.39 4.31 1.19
CA LEU A 148 13.39 4.98 -0.12
C LEU A 148 13.01 4.02 -1.25
N HIS A 149 13.53 2.78 -1.23
CA HIS A 149 13.15 1.76 -2.21
C HIS A 149 11.67 1.40 -2.11
N ASN A 150 11.16 1.11 -0.91
CA ASN A 150 9.77 0.72 -0.72
C ASN A 150 8.79 1.85 -1.11
N LEU A 151 9.09 3.10 -0.77
CA LEU A 151 8.26 4.24 -1.18
C LEU A 151 8.25 4.41 -2.70
N TYR A 152 9.43 4.26 -3.34
CA TYR A 152 9.51 4.28 -4.79
C TYR A 152 8.67 3.17 -5.43
N PHE A 153 8.76 1.94 -4.91
CA PHE A 153 7.95 0.81 -5.38
C PHE A 153 6.45 1.11 -5.32
N TYR A 154 5.97 1.60 -4.18
CA TYR A 154 4.54 1.92 -4.02
C TYR A 154 4.09 3.06 -4.94
N ASN A 155 4.88 4.12 -5.07
CA ASN A 155 4.53 5.23 -5.97
C ASN A 155 4.49 4.77 -7.44
N THR A 156 5.49 4.00 -7.89
CA THR A 156 5.51 3.46 -9.26
C THR A 156 4.31 2.53 -9.50
N MET A 157 3.98 1.67 -8.53
CA MET A 157 2.78 0.83 -8.61
C MET A 157 1.50 1.67 -8.77
N MET A 158 1.34 2.75 -8.02
CA MET A 158 0.18 3.64 -8.13
C MET A 158 0.14 4.37 -9.49
N GLU A 159 1.29 4.78 -10.01
CA GLU A 159 1.41 5.37 -11.35
C GLU A 159 1.00 4.36 -12.44
N GLU A 160 1.44 3.12 -12.34
CA GLU A 160 1.08 2.04 -13.25
C GLU A 160 -0.42 1.72 -13.20
N ILE A 161 -1.01 1.62 -12.00
CA ILE A 161 -2.45 1.42 -11.82
C ILE A 161 -3.23 2.56 -12.49
N SER A 162 -2.85 3.80 -12.21
CA SER A 162 -3.48 4.99 -12.79
C SER A 162 -3.40 4.96 -14.32
N CYS A 163 -2.23 4.65 -14.87
CA CYS A 163 -2.03 4.54 -16.31
C CYS A 163 -2.97 3.49 -16.93
N LEU A 164 -3.08 2.31 -16.31
CA LEU A 164 -3.95 1.23 -16.80
C LEU A 164 -5.43 1.63 -16.77
N LEU A 165 -5.90 2.30 -15.72
CA LEU A 165 -7.29 2.77 -15.62
C LEU A 165 -7.64 3.78 -16.71
N TYR A 166 -6.72 4.70 -17.04
CA TYR A 166 -6.95 5.71 -18.08
C TYR A 166 -6.77 5.21 -19.52
N THR A 167 -6.04 4.11 -19.72
CA THR A 167 -5.72 3.59 -21.06
C THR A 167 -6.48 2.32 -21.41
N SER A 168 -7.14 1.67 -20.46
CA SER A 168 -8.00 0.51 -20.75
C SER A 168 -9.25 0.98 -21.49
N PRO A 169 -9.59 0.40 -22.67
CA PRO A 169 -10.86 0.66 -23.32
C PRO A 169 -11.99 0.16 -22.41
N SER A 170 -12.93 1.03 -22.13
CA SER A 170 -14.19 0.74 -21.43
C SER A 170 -15.06 -0.26 -22.19
#